data_22806b58eab18e97bb2144fd8166168f
#
_entry.id   22806b58eab18e97bb2144fd8166168f
#
_cell.length_a   1.000
_cell.length_b   1.000
_cell.length_c   1.000
_cell.angle_alpha   90.00
_cell.angle_beta   90.00
_cell.angle_gamma   90.00
#
_symmetry.space_group_name_H-M   'P 1'
#
loop_
_entity.id
_entity.type
_entity.pdbx_description
1 polymer ?
#
loop_
_entity_poly.entity_id
_entity_poly.type
_entity_poly.pdbx_seq_one_letter_code
_entity_poly.pdbx_strand_id
1 'polypeptide(L)'
;MPIEANASLRSLAYDALKRAITEMDIYGTLEDIRLDERRLSQELGVSRTPIREALTLLEQEGFVRPVPRRGIFVVRKSKREIIDMIVVWAALESMAARLAAARAPAEDLAALRALFEEFRDEPPSEHMNEYSEANIKFHQTILRLSGCELIVDMTENLFIHIRAIRTVSLRQDHRAERSMREHLGIIAALQARDADLAERLTREHTLGLAAHVEKHGVFAE
;
A
#
# COMPACT_ATOMS: atom_id res chain seq x y z
N MET A 1 -17.72 -33.53 -9.39
CA MET A 1 -18.65 -32.81 -8.52
C MET A 1 -18.43 -31.32 -8.77
N PRO A 2 -19.39 -30.57 -9.29
CA PRO A 2 -19.20 -29.15 -9.49
C PRO A 2 -19.28 -28.45 -8.13
N ILE A 3 -18.20 -27.78 -7.74
CA ILE A 3 -18.23 -26.76 -6.68
C ILE A 3 -18.75 -25.53 -7.38
N GLU A 4 -20.01 -25.16 -7.14
CA GLU A 4 -20.56 -23.91 -7.62
C GLU A 4 -19.77 -22.75 -6.95
N ALA A 5 -19.17 -21.90 -7.77
CA ALA A 5 -18.41 -20.73 -7.35
C ALA A 5 -19.35 -19.59 -6.95
N ASN A 6 -20.16 -19.80 -5.93
CA ASN A 6 -20.76 -18.69 -5.18
C ASN A 6 -19.73 -18.29 -4.11
N ALA A 7 -19.26 -17.03 -4.16
CA ALA A 7 -18.38 -16.52 -3.13
C ALA A 7 -18.97 -16.81 -1.75
N SER A 8 -18.29 -17.63 -0.95
CA SER A 8 -18.79 -17.99 0.37
C SER A 8 -18.86 -16.74 1.25
N LEU A 9 -19.78 -16.70 2.22
CA LEU A 9 -19.82 -15.58 3.18
C LEU A 9 -18.46 -15.37 3.88
N ARG A 10 -17.67 -16.43 4.02
CA ARG A 10 -16.28 -16.36 4.50
C ARG A 10 -15.40 -15.54 3.56
N SER A 11 -15.44 -15.79 2.25
CA SER A 11 -14.64 -15.05 1.27
C SER A 11 -15.04 -13.58 1.24
N LEU A 12 -16.34 -13.29 1.21
CA LEU A 12 -16.85 -11.91 1.24
C LEU A 12 -16.44 -11.17 2.52
N ALA A 13 -16.54 -11.84 3.67
CA ALA A 13 -16.10 -11.28 4.94
C ALA A 13 -14.58 -11.04 4.97
N TYR A 14 -13.79 -11.98 4.44
CA TYR A 14 -12.33 -11.83 4.33
C TYR A 14 -11.96 -10.63 3.46
N ASP A 15 -12.54 -10.50 2.26
CA ASP A 15 -12.25 -9.38 1.35
C ASP A 15 -12.64 -8.03 1.96
N ALA A 16 -13.79 -7.97 2.63
CA ALA A 16 -14.26 -6.77 3.31
C ALA A 16 -13.33 -6.37 4.46
N LEU A 17 -12.92 -7.34 5.31
CA LEU A 17 -12.03 -7.11 6.43
C LEU A 17 -10.61 -6.74 5.97
N LYS A 18 -10.07 -7.44 4.98
CA LYS A 18 -8.75 -7.13 4.40
C LYS A 18 -8.71 -5.70 3.85
N ARG A 19 -9.74 -5.31 3.11
CA ARG A 19 -9.88 -3.93 2.60
C ARG A 19 -9.94 -2.93 3.74
N ALA A 20 -10.83 -3.14 4.72
CA ALA A 20 -10.98 -2.24 5.85
C ALA A 20 -9.66 -2.07 6.63
N ILE A 21 -8.92 -3.16 6.89
CA ILE A 21 -7.60 -3.08 7.56
C ILE A 21 -6.59 -2.33 6.70
N THR A 22 -6.60 -2.53 5.37
CA THR A 22 -5.70 -1.85 4.43
C THR A 22 -5.94 -0.33 4.40
N GLU A 23 -7.17 0.12 4.63
CA GLU A 23 -7.57 1.52 4.66
C GLU A 23 -7.39 2.18 6.03
N MET A 24 -7.10 1.39 7.09
CA MET A 24 -6.89 1.93 8.43
C MET A 24 -5.60 2.73 8.53
N ASP A 25 -5.64 3.79 9.34
CA ASP A 25 -4.44 4.50 9.79
C ASP A 25 -3.74 3.68 10.90
N ILE A 26 -2.98 2.67 10.48
CA ILE A 26 -2.33 1.71 11.40
C ILE A 26 -1.24 2.38 12.24
N TYR A 27 -0.59 3.43 11.71
CA TYR A 27 0.59 4.06 12.31
C TYR A 27 0.36 5.50 12.79
N GLY A 28 -0.84 6.07 12.61
CA GLY A 28 -1.18 7.42 13.07
C GLY A 28 -1.40 7.52 14.57
N THR A 29 -1.55 6.41 15.26
CA THR A 29 -1.65 6.35 16.73
C THR A 29 -0.72 5.28 17.30
N LEU A 30 -0.39 5.35 18.59
CA LEU A 30 0.36 4.29 19.29
C LEU A 30 -0.55 3.24 19.93
N GLU A 31 -1.86 3.46 19.92
CA GLU A 31 -2.82 2.53 20.52
C GLU A 31 -3.04 1.28 19.67
N ASP A 32 -3.12 0.12 20.33
CA ASP A 32 -3.44 -1.15 19.66
C ASP A 32 -4.85 -1.11 19.04
N ILE A 33 -4.96 -1.43 17.76
CA ILE A 33 -6.26 -1.49 17.06
C ILE A 33 -6.87 -2.87 17.27
N ARG A 34 -7.92 -2.91 18.10
CA ARG A 34 -8.65 -4.14 18.41
C ARG A 34 -9.80 -4.35 17.43
N LEU A 35 -9.92 -5.58 16.93
CA LEU A 35 -11.05 -6.04 16.12
C LEU A 35 -12.05 -6.80 17.01
N ASP A 36 -13.29 -6.32 17.06
CA ASP A 36 -14.35 -6.96 17.83
C ASP A 36 -15.25 -7.79 16.91
N GLU A 37 -15.23 -9.13 17.07
CA GLU A 37 -15.99 -10.07 16.25
C GLU A 37 -17.51 -9.79 16.24
N ARG A 38 -18.07 -9.34 17.38
CA ARG A 38 -19.48 -9.07 17.52
C ARG A 38 -19.87 -7.83 16.72
N ARG A 39 -19.06 -6.79 16.85
CA ARG A 39 -19.26 -5.53 16.12
C ARG A 39 -19.12 -5.78 14.61
N LEU A 40 -18.07 -6.48 14.17
CA LEU A 40 -17.84 -6.83 12.76
C LEU A 40 -18.99 -7.67 12.19
N SER A 41 -19.52 -8.64 12.97
CA SER A 41 -20.70 -9.43 12.59
C SER A 41 -21.92 -8.56 12.36
N GLN A 42 -22.14 -7.54 13.20
CA GLN A 42 -23.27 -6.61 13.05
C GLN A 42 -23.07 -5.67 11.86
N GLU A 43 -21.88 -5.10 11.67
CA GLU A 43 -21.58 -4.16 10.59
C GLU A 43 -21.65 -4.82 9.20
N LEU A 44 -21.17 -6.07 9.09
CA LEU A 44 -21.18 -6.82 7.83
C LEU A 44 -22.47 -7.62 7.58
N GLY A 45 -23.38 -7.65 8.56
CA GLY A 45 -24.68 -8.35 8.42
C GLY A 45 -24.56 -9.87 8.29
N VAL A 46 -23.49 -10.48 8.81
CA VAL A 46 -23.24 -11.93 8.76
C VAL A 46 -23.07 -12.50 10.16
N SER A 47 -23.26 -13.83 10.31
CA SER A 47 -23.03 -14.49 11.60
C SER A 47 -21.52 -14.45 12.00
N ARG A 48 -21.24 -14.77 13.28
CA ARG A 48 -19.86 -14.74 13.80
C ARG A 48 -18.94 -15.81 13.21
N THR A 49 -19.49 -16.89 12.69
CA THR A 49 -18.70 -17.99 12.10
C THR A 49 -17.86 -17.53 10.89
N PRO A 50 -18.45 -16.97 9.80
CA PRO A 50 -17.67 -16.47 8.67
C PRO A 50 -16.68 -15.36 9.07
N ILE A 51 -17.00 -14.54 10.08
CA ILE A 51 -16.06 -13.53 10.61
C ILE A 51 -14.83 -14.19 11.22
N ARG A 52 -15.00 -15.21 12.07
CA ARG A 52 -13.89 -15.94 12.67
C ARG A 52 -13.01 -16.65 11.65
N GLU A 53 -13.65 -17.29 10.67
CA GLU A 53 -12.92 -17.95 9.57
C GLU A 53 -12.11 -16.94 8.74
N ALA A 54 -12.68 -15.78 8.44
CA ALA A 54 -11.99 -14.69 7.76
C ALA A 54 -10.82 -14.14 8.60
N LEU A 55 -11.02 -13.91 9.90
CA LEU A 55 -9.96 -13.47 10.81
C LEU A 55 -8.83 -14.50 10.95
N THR A 56 -9.14 -15.81 10.89
CA THR A 56 -8.13 -16.88 10.87
C THR A 56 -7.28 -16.82 9.60
N LEU A 57 -7.87 -16.53 8.44
CA LEU A 57 -7.10 -16.34 7.20
C LEU A 57 -6.20 -15.10 7.29
N LEU A 58 -6.73 -13.99 7.81
CA LEU A 58 -5.97 -12.76 8.01
C LEU A 58 -4.83 -12.92 9.03
N GLU A 59 -5.01 -13.81 10.02
CA GLU A 59 -3.95 -14.19 10.96
C GLU A 59 -2.83 -14.99 10.26
N GLN A 60 -3.19 -15.95 9.41
CA GLN A 60 -2.23 -16.73 8.63
C GLN A 60 -1.41 -15.84 7.68
N GLU A 61 -2.01 -14.79 7.15
CA GLU A 61 -1.35 -13.79 6.29
C GLU A 61 -0.59 -12.71 7.10
N GLY A 62 -0.71 -12.71 8.43
CA GLY A 62 0.00 -11.77 9.30
C GLY A 62 -0.62 -10.38 9.40
N PHE A 63 -1.89 -10.19 9.00
CA PHE A 63 -2.61 -8.92 9.13
C PHE A 63 -3.14 -8.68 10.55
N VAL A 64 -3.49 -9.76 11.24
CA VAL A 64 -4.02 -9.70 12.60
C VAL A 64 -3.31 -10.72 13.49
N ARG A 65 -3.38 -10.50 14.81
CA ARG A 65 -2.87 -11.44 15.80
C ARG A 65 -3.87 -11.64 16.94
N PRO A 66 -4.13 -12.87 17.38
CA PRO A 66 -4.88 -13.12 18.59
C PRO A 66 -4.00 -12.86 19.82
N VAL A 67 -4.57 -12.19 20.81
CA VAL A 67 -3.93 -12.00 22.12
C VAL A 67 -4.81 -12.68 23.18
N PRO A 68 -4.29 -13.67 23.91
CA PRO A 68 -5.08 -14.43 24.90
C PRO A 68 -5.83 -13.51 25.85
N ARG A 69 -7.13 -13.74 26.03
CA ARG A 69 -8.05 -12.98 26.90
C ARG A 69 -8.24 -11.49 26.52
N ARG A 70 -7.53 -10.95 25.52
CA ARG A 70 -7.65 -9.55 25.09
C ARG A 70 -8.38 -9.39 23.76
N GLY A 71 -8.39 -10.41 22.89
CA GLY A 71 -9.06 -10.39 21.59
C GLY A 71 -8.09 -10.45 20.41
N ILE A 72 -8.56 -9.99 19.25
CA ILE A 72 -7.80 -9.96 18.00
C ILE A 72 -7.39 -8.52 17.71
N PHE A 73 -6.15 -8.33 17.31
CA PHE A 73 -5.56 -7.02 17.07
C PHE A 73 -4.93 -6.95 15.67
N VAL A 74 -4.98 -5.79 15.03
CA VAL A 74 -4.24 -5.52 13.80
C VAL A 74 -2.74 -5.57 14.11
N VAL A 75 -1.98 -6.25 13.25
CA VAL A 75 -0.52 -6.36 13.42
C VAL A 75 0.13 -5.04 13.03
N ARG A 76 1.00 -4.55 13.90
CA ARG A 76 1.93 -3.45 13.62
C ARG A 76 3.34 -4.00 13.48
N LYS A 77 4.10 -3.40 12.64
CA LYS A 77 5.52 -3.71 12.44
C LYS A 77 6.38 -2.72 13.21
N SER A 78 7.49 -3.18 13.72
CA SER A 78 8.53 -2.32 14.29
C SER A 78 9.14 -1.42 13.22
N LYS A 79 9.80 -0.33 13.63
CA LYS A 79 10.52 0.58 12.74
C LYS A 79 11.49 -0.16 11.82
N ARG A 80 12.25 -1.12 12.38
CA ARG A 80 13.20 -1.93 11.63
C ARG A 80 12.51 -2.77 10.56
N GLU A 81 11.45 -3.50 10.93
CA GLU A 81 10.69 -4.30 9.97
C GLU A 81 10.11 -3.44 8.84
N ILE A 82 9.61 -2.24 9.16
CA ILE A 82 9.10 -1.29 8.14
C ILE A 82 10.21 -0.88 7.18
N ILE A 83 11.40 -0.56 7.67
CA ILE A 83 12.54 -0.20 6.82
C ILE A 83 12.93 -1.38 5.93
N ASP A 84 13.03 -2.58 6.48
CA ASP A 84 13.32 -3.79 5.71
C ASP A 84 12.25 -4.05 4.62
N MET A 85 10.96 -3.84 4.95
CA MET A 85 9.87 -3.94 3.98
C MET A 85 9.99 -2.90 2.87
N ILE A 86 10.36 -1.65 3.19
CA ILE A 86 10.57 -0.60 2.18
C ILE A 86 11.75 -0.95 1.26
N VAL A 87 12.82 -1.53 1.79
CA VAL A 87 13.99 -1.97 0.99
C VAL A 87 13.58 -3.06 0.00
N VAL A 88 12.82 -4.06 0.44
CA VAL A 88 12.30 -5.12 -0.45
C VAL A 88 11.35 -4.52 -1.50
N TRP A 89 10.45 -3.63 -1.07
CA TRP A 89 9.56 -2.92 -1.98
C TRP A 89 10.33 -2.13 -3.04
N ALA A 90 11.38 -1.40 -2.65
CA ALA A 90 12.22 -0.63 -3.56
C ALA A 90 12.85 -1.51 -4.66
N ALA A 91 13.30 -2.72 -4.31
CA ALA A 91 13.84 -3.67 -5.27
C ALA A 91 12.79 -4.15 -6.27
N LEU A 92 11.60 -4.52 -5.79
CA LEU A 92 10.51 -5.02 -6.64
C LEU A 92 9.91 -3.91 -7.51
N GLU A 93 9.64 -2.75 -6.94
CA GLU A 93 9.02 -1.62 -7.64
C GLU A 93 9.96 -1.00 -8.68
N SER A 94 11.26 -0.89 -8.39
CA SER A 94 12.23 -0.38 -9.36
C SER A 94 12.36 -1.31 -10.55
N MET A 95 12.35 -2.63 -10.34
CA MET A 95 12.29 -3.60 -11.44
C MET A 95 10.96 -3.50 -12.19
N ALA A 96 9.83 -3.30 -11.50
CA ALA A 96 8.53 -3.08 -12.14
C ALA A 96 8.55 -1.85 -13.05
N ALA A 97 9.13 -0.73 -12.61
CA ALA A 97 9.28 0.48 -13.42
C ALA A 97 10.14 0.24 -14.67
N ARG A 98 11.24 -0.51 -14.53
CA ARG A 98 12.07 -0.95 -15.66
C ARG A 98 11.25 -1.70 -16.70
N LEU A 99 10.49 -2.70 -16.25
CA LEU A 99 9.65 -3.54 -17.11
C LEU A 99 8.52 -2.72 -17.75
N ALA A 100 7.87 -1.82 -16.98
CA ALA A 100 6.83 -0.93 -17.48
C ALA A 100 7.37 0.00 -18.57
N ALA A 101 8.54 0.61 -18.39
CA ALA A 101 9.18 1.43 -19.40
C ALA A 101 9.39 0.67 -20.73
N ALA A 102 9.73 -0.62 -20.64
CA ALA A 102 10.00 -1.46 -21.83
C ALA A 102 8.72 -1.98 -22.50
N ARG A 103 7.64 -2.27 -21.75
CA ARG A 103 6.53 -3.12 -22.20
C ARG A 103 5.16 -2.47 -22.17
N ALA A 104 4.92 -1.49 -21.26
CA ALA A 104 3.59 -0.92 -21.08
C ALA A 104 3.11 -0.15 -22.31
N PRO A 105 1.80 -0.15 -22.64
CA PRO A 105 1.23 0.69 -23.67
C PRO A 105 1.52 2.18 -23.43
N ALA A 106 1.72 2.95 -24.49
CA ALA A 106 2.04 4.37 -24.36
C ALA A 106 0.91 5.17 -23.71
N GLU A 107 -0.33 4.79 -23.97
CA GLU A 107 -1.55 5.36 -23.38
C GLU A 107 -1.60 5.16 -21.85
N ASP A 108 -1.21 3.99 -21.36
CA ASP A 108 -1.19 3.70 -19.92
C ASP A 108 -0.10 4.51 -19.20
N LEU A 109 1.06 4.68 -19.84
CA LEU A 109 2.12 5.54 -19.31
C LEU A 109 1.72 7.03 -19.34
N ALA A 110 0.96 7.45 -20.33
CA ALA A 110 0.42 8.81 -20.37
C ALA A 110 -0.62 9.05 -19.27
N ALA A 111 -1.46 8.04 -18.96
CA ALA A 111 -2.47 8.11 -17.90
C ALA A 111 -1.87 8.30 -16.50
N LEU A 112 -0.61 7.87 -16.26
CA LEU A 112 0.08 8.12 -14.98
C LEU A 112 0.20 9.61 -14.67
N ARG A 113 0.39 10.46 -15.66
CA ARG A 113 0.50 11.92 -15.46
C ARG A 113 -0.81 12.52 -15.00
N ALA A 114 -1.95 12.00 -15.48
CA ALA A 114 -3.27 12.50 -15.12
C ALA A 114 -3.57 12.34 -13.62
N LEU A 115 -2.90 11.40 -12.92
CA LEU A 115 -3.03 11.24 -11.47
C LEU A 115 -2.59 12.46 -10.67
N PHE A 116 -1.78 13.35 -11.26
CA PHE A 116 -1.18 14.49 -10.60
C PHE A 116 -1.56 15.84 -11.25
N GLU A 117 -2.46 15.85 -12.23
CA GLU A 117 -2.84 17.10 -12.94
C GLU A 117 -3.52 18.11 -12.01
N GLU A 118 -4.33 17.67 -11.06
CA GLU A 118 -5.02 18.55 -10.11
C GLU A 118 -4.06 19.26 -9.12
N PHE A 119 -2.86 18.69 -8.92
CA PHE A 119 -1.84 19.25 -8.04
C PHE A 119 -0.84 20.16 -8.77
N ARG A 120 -1.10 20.51 -10.03
CA ARG A 120 -0.21 21.35 -10.84
C ARG A 120 -0.25 22.80 -10.36
N ASP A 121 -1.45 23.32 -10.08
CA ASP A 121 -1.71 24.70 -9.74
C ASP A 121 -1.83 24.95 -8.22
N GLU A 122 -2.12 23.89 -7.47
CA GLU A 122 -2.24 23.91 -6.01
C GLU A 122 -1.28 22.91 -5.36
N PRO A 123 -0.58 23.27 -4.27
CA PRO A 123 0.40 22.36 -3.68
C PRO A 123 -0.28 21.12 -3.05
N PRO A 124 0.35 19.94 -3.11
CA PRO A 124 -0.18 18.71 -2.51
C PRO A 124 -0.54 18.82 -1.04
N SER A 125 0.09 19.74 -0.29
CA SER A 125 -0.18 20.00 1.12
C SER A 125 -1.57 20.57 1.40
N GLU A 126 -2.21 21.22 0.42
CA GLU A 126 -3.57 21.75 0.54
C GLU A 126 -4.64 20.67 0.28
N HIS A 127 -4.27 19.60 -0.46
CA HIS A 127 -5.15 18.49 -0.84
C HIS A 127 -4.53 17.13 -0.42
N MET A 128 -4.14 17.02 0.84
CA MET A 128 -3.32 15.91 1.33
C MET A 128 -3.99 14.53 1.19
N ASN A 129 -5.30 14.44 1.35
CA ASN A 129 -6.00 13.16 1.23
C ASN A 129 -6.04 12.69 -0.23
N GLU A 130 -6.40 13.59 -1.15
CA GLU A 130 -6.46 13.38 -2.58
C GLU A 130 -5.07 13.02 -3.12
N TYR A 131 -4.04 13.76 -2.68
CA TYR A 131 -2.66 13.45 -3.05
C TYR A 131 -2.20 12.09 -2.51
N SER A 132 -2.57 11.74 -1.27
CA SER A 132 -2.25 10.43 -0.69
C SER A 132 -2.85 9.28 -1.52
N GLU A 133 -4.08 9.43 -2.00
CA GLU A 133 -4.72 8.43 -2.86
C GLU A 133 -4.05 8.36 -4.25
N ALA A 134 -3.75 9.51 -4.86
CA ALA A 134 -3.03 9.57 -6.13
C ALA A 134 -1.64 8.93 -6.03
N ASN A 135 -0.91 9.20 -4.94
CA ASN A 135 0.39 8.59 -4.62
C ASN A 135 0.29 7.06 -4.58
N ILE A 136 -0.68 6.53 -3.82
CA ILE A 136 -0.89 5.09 -3.68
C ILE A 136 -1.22 4.46 -5.04
N LYS A 137 -2.14 5.07 -5.78
CA LYS A 137 -2.57 4.60 -7.11
C LYS A 137 -1.41 4.61 -8.11
N PHE A 138 -0.52 5.60 -8.05
CA PHE A 138 0.68 5.67 -8.88
C PHE A 138 1.55 4.43 -8.70
N HIS A 139 1.93 4.10 -7.46
CA HIS A 139 2.76 2.95 -7.16
C HIS A 139 2.12 1.62 -7.57
N GLN A 140 0.84 1.43 -7.26
CA GLN A 140 0.10 0.24 -7.69
C GLN A 140 0.03 0.12 -9.22
N THR A 141 -0.09 1.24 -9.92
CA THR A 141 -0.16 1.23 -11.38
C THR A 141 1.18 0.84 -11.99
N ILE A 142 2.31 1.33 -11.48
CA ILE A 142 3.65 0.89 -11.93
C ILE A 142 3.83 -0.62 -11.78
N LEU A 143 3.45 -1.19 -10.62
CA LEU A 143 3.53 -2.63 -10.38
C LEU A 143 2.73 -3.41 -11.43
N ARG A 144 1.49 -3.02 -11.72
CA ARG A 144 0.63 -3.66 -12.73
C ARG A 144 1.18 -3.50 -14.14
N LEU A 145 1.67 -2.32 -14.51
CA LEU A 145 2.23 -2.03 -15.83
C LEU A 145 3.54 -2.78 -16.11
N SER A 146 4.18 -3.35 -15.09
CA SER A 146 5.33 -4.25 -15.27
C SER A 146 4.98 -5.50 -16.09
N GLY A 147 3.70 -5.93 -16.08
CA GLY A 147 3.24 -7.19 -16.65
C GLY A 147 3.86 -8.43 -16.00
N CYS A 148 4.40 -8.29 -14.77
CA CYS A 148 4.97 -9.38 -13.99
C CYS A 148 4.07 -9.68 -12.79
N GLU A 149 3.17 -10.67 -12.94
CA GLU A 149 2.22 -11.06 -11.89
C GLU A 149 2.93 -11.41 -10.57
N LEU A 150 4.08 -12.09 -10.64
CA LEU A 150 4.82 -12.44 -9.43
C LEU A 150 5.28 -11.21 -8.62
N ILE A 151 5.67 -10.11 -9.28
CA ILE A 151 5.98 -8.85 -8.56
C ILE A 151 4.73 -8.31 -7.88
N VAL A 152 3.58 -8.33 -8.55
CA VAL A 152 2.30 -7.87 -7.98
C VAL A 152 1.95 -8.70 -6.75
N ASP A 153 1.98 -10.03 -6.86
CA ASP A 153 1.66 -10.96 -5.77
C ASP A 153 2.61 -10.77 -4.57
N MET A 154 3.91 -10.68 -4.81
CA MET A 154 4.90 -10.49 -3.74
C MET A 154 4.76 -9.16 -3.01
N THR A 155 4.26 -8.12 -3.69
CA THR A 155 4.05 -6.80 -3.09
C THR A 155 2.71 -6.68 -2.36
N GLU A 156 1.74 -7.55 -2.61
CA GLU A 156 0.40 -7.45 -2.05
C GLU A 156 0.40 -7.46 -0.51
N ASN A 157 1.14 -8.36 0.13
CA ASN A 157 1.23 -8.46 1.59
C ASN A 157 2.05 -7.33 2.24
N LEU A 158 2.98 -6.72 1.47
CA LEU A 158 3.72 -5.55 1.93
C LEU A 158 2.88 -4.28 1.85
N PHE A 159 1.92 -4.27 0.92
CA PHE A 159 1.20 -3.07 0.51
C PHE A 159 0.46 -2.38 1.67
N ILE A 160 -0.17 -3.14 2.58
CA ILE A 160 -0.91 -2.57 3.71
C ILE A 160 -0.01 -1.67 4.58
N HIS A 161 1.18 -2.16 4.92
CA HIS A 161 2.11 -1.40 5.76
C HIS A 161 2.74 -0.24 4.98
N ILE A 162 3.12 -0.47 3.71
CA ILE A 162 3.69 0.57 2.85
C ILE A 162 2.68 1.69 2.59
N ARG A 163 1.40 1.37 2.33
CA ARG A 163 0.31 2.35 2.20
C ARG A 163 0.18 3.20 3.46
N ALA A 164 0.04 2.58 4.61
CA ALA A 164 -0.15 3.28 5.87
C ALA A 164 1.05 4.19 6.22
N ILE A 165 2.28 3.71 6.01
CA ILE A 165 3.51 4.50 6.22
C ILE A 165 3.60 5.67 5.25
N ARG A 166 3.26 5.49 3.97
CA ARG A 166 3.25 6.58 2.98
C ARG A 166 2.27 7.67 3.41
N THR A 167 1.05 7.29 3.79
CA THR A 167 0.02 8.24 4.22
C THR A 167 0.48 9.11 5.42
N VAL A 168 1.11 8.50 6.42
CA VAL A 168 1.64 9.23 7.58
C VAL A 168 2.83 10.11 7.17
N SER A 169 3.76 9.56 6.38
CA SER A 169 5.01 10.26 6.01
C SER A 169 4.78 11.48 5.12
N LEU A 170 3.76 11.45 4.24
CA LEU A 170 3.44 12.56 3.34
C LEU A 170 3.08 13.85 4.10
N ARG A 171 2.55 13.71 5.32
CA ARG A 171 2.17 14.84 6.19
C ARG A 171 3.34 15.49 6.93
N GLN A 172 4.56 14.96 6.75
CA GLN A 172 5.75 15.35 7.50
C GLN A 172 6.79 16.00 6.58
N ASP A 173 7.45 17.07 7.08
CA ASP A 173 8.67 17.65 6.49
C ASP A 173 8.57 17.92 4.97
N HIS A 174 7.47 18.53 4.50
CA HIS A 174 7.24 18.86 3.08
C HIS A 174 7.47 17.66 2.12
N ARG A 175 7.19 16.44 2.62
CA ARG A 175 7.44 15.23 1.84
C ARG A 175 6.49 15.11 0.64
N ALA A 176 5.27 15.62 0.72
CA ALA A 176 4.30 15.55 -0.38
C ALA A 176 4.83 16.26 -1.63
N GLU A 177 5.37 17.47 -1.49
CA GLU A 177 5.92 18.25 -2.59
C GLU A 177 7.18 17.61 -3.18
N ARG A 178 8.05 17.03 -2.32
CA ARG A 178 9.21 16.25 -2.80
C ARG A 178 8.76 15.04 -3.58
N SER A 179 7.85 14.25 -3.02
CA SER A 179 7.30 13.05 -3.62
C SER A 179 6.67 13.35 -4.98
N MET A 180 5.91 14.42 -5.11
CA MET A 180 5.31 14.83 -6.38
C MET A 180 6.37 15.12 -7.46
N ARG A 181 7.43 15.86 -7.13
CA ARG A 181 8.52 16.13 -8.09
C ARG A 181 9.22 14.85 -8.53
N GLU A 182 9.46 13.94 -7.59
CA GLU A 182 10.08 12.64 -7.85
C GLU A 182 9.19 11.78 -8.75
N HIS A 183 7.87 11.74 -8.51
CA HIS A 183 6.91 11.03 -9.37
C HIS A 183 6.90 11.57 -10.79
N LEU A 184 6.87 12.89 -10.97
CA LEU A 184 6.91 13.50 -12.31
C LEU A 184 8.19 13.14 -13.07
N GLY A 185 9.32 13.04 -12.35
CA GLY A 185 10.59 12.56 -12.92
C GLY A 185 10.53 11.09 -13.37
N ILE A 186 9.94 10.22 -12.54
CA ILE A 186 9.71 8.81 -12.88
C ILE A 186 8.79 8.68 -14.09
N ILE A 187 7.68 9.42 -14.12
CA ILE A 187 6.74 9.42 -15.26
C ILE A 187 7.45 9.86 -16.55
N ALA A 188 8.29 10.91 -16.50
CA ALA A 188 9.05 11.37 -17.65
C ALA A 188 10.00 10.28 -18.19
N ALA A 189 10.70 9.57 -17.31
CA ALA A 189 11.56 8.45 -17.68
C ALA A 189 10.77 7.27 -18.30
N LEU A 190 9.61 6.93 -17.72
CA LEU A 190 8.71 5.90 -18.25
C LEU A 190 8.21 6.26 -19.66
N GLN A 191 7.76 7.51 -19.87
CA GLN A 191 7.26 8.00 -21.16
C GLN A 191 8.38 8.08 -22.22
N ALA A 192 9.61 8.40 -21.80
CA ALA A 192 10.79 8.39 -22.66
C ALA A 192 11.30 6.97 -22.97
N ARG A 193 10.70 5.93 -22.38
CA ARG A 193 11.16 4.54 -22.51
C ARG A 193 12.59 4.31 -21.98
N ASP A 194 13.08 5.20 -21.13
CA ASP A 194 14.39 5.06 -20.49
C ASP A 194 14.26 4.13 -19.26
N ALA A 195 14.41 2.83 -19.53
CA ALA A 195 14.23 1.79 -18.52
C ALA A 195 15.26 1.88 -17.38
N ASP A 196 16.50 2.25 -17.68
CA ASP A 196 17.57 2.38 -16.68
C ASP A 196 17.29 3.59 -15.77
N LEU A 197 16.87 4.71 -16.34
CA LEU A 197 16.50 5.91 -15.58
C LEU A 197 15.25 5.68 -14.73
N ALA A 198 14.22 5.05 -15.30
CA ALA A 198 12.97 4.74 -14.59
C ALA A 198 13.23 3.84 -13.38
N GLU A 199 14.02 2.77 -13.54
CA GLU A 199 14.46 1.90 -12.46
C GLU A 199 15.19 2.67 -11.36
N ARG A 200 16.19 3.45 -11.72
CA ARG A 200 17.01 4.20 -10.78
C ARG A 200 16.20 5.22 -9.99
N LEU A 201 15.39 6.05 -10.67
CA LEU A 201 14.57 7.08 -10.01
C LEU A 201 13.52 6.47 -9.07
N THR A 202 12.89 5.35 -9.47
CA THR A 202 11.92 4.65 -8.64
C THR A 202 12.58 4.08 -7.37
N ARG A 203 13.77 3.49 -7.51
CA ARG A 203 14.55 2.98 -6.37
C ARG A 203 14.94 4.09 -5.41
N GLU A 204 15.49 5.19 -5.91
CA GLU A 204 15.89 6.36 -5.12
C GLU A 204 14.71 6.96 -4.38
N HIS A 205 13.56 7.14 -5.06
CA HIS A 205 12.31 7.63 -4.47
C HIS A 205 11.86 6.75 -3.30
N THR A 206 11.80 5.43 -3.51
CA THR A 206 11.31 4.51 -2.48
C THR A 206 12.29 4.36 -1.32
N LEU A 207 13.61 4.31 -1.58
CA LEU A 207 14.61 4.33 -0.51
C LEU A 207 14.62 5.67 0.25
N GLY A 208 14.23 6.78 -0.39
CA GLY A 208 13.99 8.06 0.27
C GLY A 208 12.88 7.98 1.33
N LEU A 209 11.88 7.09 1.16
CA LEU A 209 10.90 6.80 2.22
C LEU A 209 11.56 6.09 3.40
N ALA A 210 12.44 5.11 3.18
CA ALA A 210 13.16 4.43 4.26
C ALA A 210 13.99 5.43 5.10
N ALA A 211 14.74 6.31 4.44
CA ALA A 211 15.51 7.36 5.11
C ALA A 211 14.60 8.34 5.90
N HIS A 212 13.44 8.68 5.36
CA HIS A 212 12.47 9.51 6.06
C HIS A 212 11.91 8.83 7.31
N VAL A 213 11.52 7.55 7.20
CA VAL A 213 11.05 6.74 8.32
C VAL A 213 12.12 6.59 9.40
N GLU A 214 13.38 6.40 9.01
CA GLU A 214 14.50 6.32 9.95
C GLU A 214 14.61 7.59 10.79
N LYS A 215 14.46 8.75 10.16
CA LYS A 215 14.62 10.05 10.80
C LYS A 215 13.41 10.52 11.59
N HIS A 216 12.20 10.29 11.07
CA HIS A 216 10.97 10.90 11.58
C HIS A 216 9.94 9.89 12.11
N GLY A 217 10.13 8.59 11.83
CA GLY A 217 9.15 7.56 12.20
C GLY A 217 9.08 7.36 13.72
N VAL A 218 7.89 7.49 14.28
CA VAL A 218 7.56 7.15 15.67
C VAL A 218 6.74 5.88 15.64
N PHE A 219 7.26 4.82 16.25
CA PHE A 219 6.64 3.49 16.29
C PHE A 219 6.51 3.02 17.74
N ALA A 220 5.50 2.19 18.01
CA ALA A 220 5.45 1.46 19.27
C ALA A 220 6.62 0.45 19.30
N GLU A 221 7.32 0.37 20.44
CA GLU A 221 8.37 -0.60 20.67
C GLU A 221 7.82 -2.04 20.82
#